data_5fbe1e6a354ec0257e24149e9cfdd354
#
_entry.id   5fbe1e6a354ec0257e24149e9cfdd354
#
_cell.length_a   1.000
_cell.length_b   1.000
_cell.length_c   1.000
_cell.angle_alpha   90.00
_cell.angle_beta   90.00
_cell.angle_gamma   90.00
#
_symmetry.space_group_name_H-M   'P 1'
#
loop_
_entity.id
_entity.type
_entity.pdbx_description
1 polymer ?
#
loop_
_entity_poly.entity_id
_entity_poly.type
_entity_poly.pdbx_seq_one_letter_code
_entity_poly.pdbx_strand_id
1 'polypeptide(L)'
;RDSSNIVDILNAPIVNLGNDTTICPGTTLLLDATFPGASYQWQDGTTDAQYTVVDTGMYWVNLTDLCGTASDSIHVDMPPAISVDLGNDTVVCEGEIVEIDATTPGVDYLWQDGATDPIYFATQVGEYIVEVNNGCQTGTDTLNVSHLPVLIVDLGNDTVLCGQHNLILDAENPGATYEWYNSTTNQTVSVTTTGTYYVAVTNADGCVG
;
A
#
# COMPACT_ATOMS: atom_id res chain seq x y z
N ARG A 1 -4.67 -76.30 -35.65
CA ARG A 1 -5.24 -74.96 -35.34
C ARG A 1 -4.42 -74.46 -34.20
N ASP A 2 -3.54 -73.55 -34.51
CA ASP A 2 -2.74 -72.78 -33.52
C ASP A 2 -3.62 -71.65 -32.95
N SER A 3 -3.98 -71.76 -31.67
CA SER A 3 -4.72 -70.74 -30.96
C SER A 3 -3.69 -69.91 -30.20
N SER A 4 -3.26 -68.78 -30.75
CA SER A 4 -2.44 -67.81 -30.01
C SER A 4 -3.35 -67.02 -29.08
N ASN A 5 -3.13 -67.09 -27.78
CA ASN A 5 -3.69 -66.14 -26.81
C ASN A 5 -2.73 -64.94 -26.69
N ILE A 6 -3.22 -63.77 -27.01
CA ILE A 6 -2.56 -62.52 -26.68
C ILE A 6 -2.99 -62.14 -25.26
N VAL A 7 -2.04 -62.01 -24.37
CA VAL A 7 -2.26 -61.45 -23.01
C VAL A 7 -1.62 -60.11 -22.97
N ASP A 8 -2.44 -59.07 -22.97
CA ASP A 8 -1.95 -57.70 -22.73
C ASP A 8 -2.00 -57.42 -21.22
N ILE A 9 -0.85 -57.04 -20.67
CA ILE A 9 -0.76 -56.59 -19.29
C ILE A 9 -0.84 -55.05 -19.31
N LEU A 10 -1.99 -54.50 -18.94
CA LEU A 10 -2.21 -53.07 -18.80
C LEU A 10 -1.82 -52.61 -17.39
N ASN A 11 -1.22 -51.44 -17.29
CA ASN A 11 -0.96 -50.80 -16.01
C ASN A 11 -2.20 -50.06 -15.51
N ALA A 12 -2.39 -49.99 -14.20
CA ALA A 12 -3.40 -49.14 -13.60
C ALA A 12 -3.18 -47.66 -14.00
N PRO A 13 -4.23 -46.85 -14.17
CA PRO A 13 -4.10 -45.47 -14.54
C PRO A 13 -3.38 -44.68 -13.44
N ILE A 14 -2.63 -43.67 -13.85
CA ILE A 14 -1.98 -42.72 -12.98
C ILE A 14 -2.30 -41.28 -13.51
N VAL A 15 -2.46 -40.35 -12.61
CA VAL A 15 -2.63 -38.93 -12.93
C VAL A 15 -1.86 -38.08 -11.94
N ASN A 16 -1.28 -37.01 -12.43
CA ASN A 16 -0.62 -35.98 -11.62
C ASN A 16 -0.86 -34.63 -12.29
N LEU A 17 -1.65 -33.78 -11.66
CA LEU A 17 -1.98 -32.44 -12.12
C LEU A 17 -0.92 -31.40 -11.73
N GLY A 18 0.08 -31.82 -10.93
CA GLY A 18 1.13 -30.96 -10.42
C GLY A 18 0.86 -30.45 -8.99
N ASN A 19 1.68 -29.52 -8.55
CA ASN A 19 1.52 -28.89 -7.23
C ASN A 19 0.57 -27.71 -7.32
N ASP A 20 -0.03 -27.35 -6.17
CA ASP A 20 -0.78 -26.11 -6.01
C ASP A 20 0.01 -24.94 -6.59
N THR A 21 -0.68 -24.08 -7.32
CA THR A 21 -0.02 -23.01 -8.09
C THR A 21 -0.86 -21.72 -8.12
N THR A 22 -0.20 -20.63 -8.47
CA THR A 22 -0.85 -19.32 -8.67
C THR A 22 -0.74 -18.94 -10.14
N ILE A 23 -1.83 -18.46 -10.72
CA ILE A 23 -1.86 -17.88 -12.07
C ILE A 23 -2.31 -16.42 -12.01
N CYS A 24 -1.83 -15.63 -12.96
CA CYS A 24 -2.18 -14.21 -13.01
C CYS A 24 -3.55 -13.97 -13.66
N PRO A 25 -4.31 -12.96 -13.21
CA PRO A 25 -5.58 -12.57 -13.81
C PRO A 25 -5.46 -12.41 -15.34
N GLY A 26 -6.40 -13.03 -16.06
CA GLY A 26 -6.43 -13.04 -17.54
C GLY A 26 -5.51 -14.07 -18.21
N THR A 27 -4.78 -14.87 -17.44
CA THR A 27 -4.04 -16.04 -17.94
C THR A 27 -4.85 -17.32 -17.72
N THR A 28 -4.44 -18.39 -18.38
CA THR A 28 -5.07 -19.71 -18.24
C THR A 28 -4.01 -20.77 -17.95
N LEU A 29 -4.41 -21.79 -17.19
CA LEU A 29 -3.59 -22.98 -16.95
C LEU A 29 -4.27 -24.19 -17.61
N LEU A 30 -3.53 -24.93 -18.44
CA LEU A 30 -4.00 -26.17 -19.01
C LEU A 30 -3.57 -27.34 -18.10
N LEU A 31 -4.53 -28.02 -17.51
CA LEU A 31 -4.33 -29.27 -16.77
C LEU A 31 -4.44 -30.43 -17.76
N ASP A 32 -3.44 -31.33 -17.76
CA ASP A 32 -3.39 -32.48 -18.66
C ASP A 32 -3.43 -33.77 -17.84
N ALA A 33 -4.53 -34.49 -17.98
CA ALA A 33 -4.75 -35.79 -17.34
C ALA A 33 -4.67 -36.95 -18.33
N THR A 34 -4.12 -36.71 -19.53
CA THR A 34 -4.12 -37.69 -20.64
C THR A 34 -3.51 -39.04 -20.21
N PHE A 35 -4.29 -40.09 -20.29
CA PHE A 35 -3.86 -41.48 -20.11
C PHE A 35 -4.53 -42.38 -21.17
N PRO A 36 -3.79 -43.22 -21.88
CA PRO A 36 -4.33 -44.06 -22.98
C PRO A 36 -5.43 -44.99 -22.52
N GLY A 37 -6.60 -44.91 -23.15
CA GLY A 37 -7.74 -45.79 -22.89
C GLY A 37 -8.58 -45.45 -21.66
N ALA A 38 -8.26 -44.35 -20.96
CA ALA A 38 -9.07 -43.90 -19.82
C ALA A 38 -10.24 -43.02 -20.24
N SER A 39 -11.28 -43.01 -19.42
CA SER A 39 -12.34 -42.02 -19.37
C SER A 39 -12.09 -41.05 -18.22
N TYR A 40 -12.56 -39.80 -18.34
CA TYR A 40 -12.27 -38.71 -17.43
C TYR A 40 -13.58 -38.16 -16.85
N GLN A 41 -13.50 -37.66 -15.63
CA GLN A 41 -14.53 -36.87 -15.00
C GLN A 41 -13.90 -35.77 -14.15
N TRP A 42 -14.07 -34.52 -14.55
CA TRP A 42 -13.66 -33.36 -13.80
C TRP A 42 -14.73 -32.88 -12.80
N GLN A 43 -14.37 -31.95 -11.93
CA GLN A 43 -15.25 -31.40 -10.87
C GLN A 43 -16.57 -30.82 -11.38
N ASP A 44 -16.60 -30.34 -12.62
CA ASP A 44 -17.80 -29.79 -13.27
C ASP A 44 -18.57 -30.78 -14.15
N GLY A 45 -18.08 -32.04 -14.19
CA GLY A 45 -18.66 -33.11 -14.99
C GLY A 45 -18.17 -33.20 -16.42
N THR A 46 -17.23 -32.36 -16.84
CA THR A 46 -16.58 -32.49 -18.15
C THR A 46 -15.74 -33.75 -18.24
N THR A 47 -15.57 -34.30 -19.48
CA THR A 47 -15.00 -35.62 -19.74
C THR A 47 -13.82 -35.58 -20.72
N ASP A 48 -13.26 -34.40 -21.00
CA ASP A 48 -12.09 -34.27 -21.85
C ASP A 48 -10.81 -34.67 -21.09
N ALA A 49 -9.78 -35.10 -21.82
CA ALA A 49 -8.50 -35.47 -21.22
C ALA A 49 -7.75 -34.25 -20.63
N GLN A 50 -8.12 -33.06 -21.03
CA GLN A 50 -7.51 -31.79 -20.60
C GLN A 50 -8.58 -30.84 -20.09
N TYR A 51 -8.20 -29.99 -19.13
CA TYR A 51 -9.07 -28.97 -18.54
C TYR A 51 -8.38 -27.62 -18.51
N THR A 52 -9.06 -26.58 -18.98
CA THR A 52 -8.52 -25.21 -18.94
C THR A 52 -9.06 -24.46 -17.73
N VAL A 53 -8.16 -24.12 -16.82
CA VAL A 53 -8.43 -23.32 -15.64
C VAL A 53 -8.40 -21.84 -16.02
N VAL A 54 -9.41 -21.10 -15.62
CA VAL A 54 -9.57 -19.66 -15.87
C VAL A 54 -9.84 -18.86 -14.59
N ASP A 55 -10.00 -19.54 -13.44
CA ASP A 55 -10.41 -18.91 -12.19
C ASP A 55 -9.75 -19.61 -10.99
N THR A 56 -9.79 -18.98 -9.81
CA THR A 56 -9.33 -19.59 -8.58
C THR A 56 -10.22 -20.75 -8.16
N GLY A 57 -9.63 -21.81 -7.59
CA GLY A 57 -10.40 -22.94 -7.08
C GLY A 57 -9.63 -24.22 -6.92
N MET A 58 -10.36 -25.25 -6.46
CA MET A 58 -9.87 -26.61 -6.39
C MET A 58 -10.33 -27.38 -7.64
N TYR A 59 -9.38 -27.89 -8.40
CA TYR A 59 -9.61 -28.66 -9.61
C TYR A 59 -9.20 -30.11 -9.35
N TRP A 60 -10.06 -31.05 -9.72
CA TRP A 60 -9.79 -32.46 -9.58
C TRP A 60 -10.31 -33.26 -10.78
N VAL A 61 -9.67 -34.37 -11.02
CA VAL A 61 -10.09 -35.33 -12.07
C VAL A 61 -10.10 -36.75 -11.52
N ASN A 62 -11.07 -37.52 -11.94
CA ASN A 62 -11.11 -38.97 -11.79
C ASN A 62 -10.89 -39.61 -13.16
N LEU A 63 -9.92 -40.51 -13.24
CA LEU A 63 -9.66 -41.35 -14.40
C LEU A 63 -10.19 -42.76 -14.13
N THR A 64 -10.75 -43.38 -15.13
CA THR A 64 -11.20 -44.78 -15.07
C THR A 64 -10.82 -45.49 -16.36
N ASP A 65 -10.15 -46.64 -16.24
CA ASP A 65 -9.85 -47.55 -17.32
C ASP A 65 -10.25 -49.00 -16.96
N LEU A 66 -9.82 -49.96 -17.76
CA LEU A 66 -10.09 -51.40 -17.51
C LEU A 66 -9.35 -51.94 -16.29
N CYS A 67 -8.30 -51.30 -15.82
CA CYS A 67 -7.45 -51.75 -14.72
C CYS A 67 -7.77 -51.05 -13.39
N GLY A 68 -8.60 -50.00 -13.38
CA GLY A 68 -9.00 -49.31 -12.16
C GLY A 68 -9.29 -47.82 -12.32
N THR A 69 -9.16 -47.11 -11.21
CA THR A 69 -9.40 -45.67 -11.13
C THR A 69 -8.18 -44.97 -10.51
N ALA A 70 -7.90 -43.74 -10.95
CA ALA A 70 -6.97 -42.82 -10.32
C ALA A 70 -7.60 -41.43 -10.20
N SER A 71 -7.17 -40.66 -9.21
CA SER A 71 -7.62 -39.29 -9.05
C SER A 71 -6.47 -38.41 -8.55
N ASP A 72 -6.51 -37.14 -8.92
CA ASP A 72 -5.63 -36.13 -8.39
C ASP A 72 -6.33 -34.77 -8.32
N SER A 73 -5.80 -33.85 -7.53
CA SER A 73 -6.35 -32.51 -7.35
C SER A 73 -5.23 -31.48 -7.22
N ILE A 74 -5.51 -30.28 -7.68
CA ILE A 74 -4.64 -29.11 -7.60
C ILE A 74 -5.47 -27.90 -7.15
N HIS A 75 -4.92 -27.13 -6.23
CA HIS A 75 -5.45 -25.79 -5.91
C HIS A 75 -4.78 -24.75 -6.81
N VAL A 76 -5.61 -23.96 -7.49
CA VAL A 76 -5.15 -22.83 -8.30
C VAL A 76 -5.61 -21.54 -7.65
N ASP A 77 -4.66 -20.68 -7.34
CA ASP A 77 -4.90 -19.37 -6.79
C ASP A 77 -4.77 -18.30 -7.85
N MET A 78 -5.49 -17.17 -7.67
CA MET A 78 -5.41 -15.99 -8.54
C MET A 78 -5.47 -14.75 -7.65
N PRO A 79 -4.36 -14.02 -7.49
CA PRO A 79 -4.37 -12.84 -6.64
C PRO A 79 -5.31 -11.77 -7.19
N PRO A 80 -5.96 -10.98 -6.32
CA PRO A 80 -6.83 -9.89 -6.73
C PRO A 80 -6.05 -8.80 -7.47
N ALA A 81 -6.78 -7.96 -8.22
CA ALA A 81 -6.21 -6.75 -8.81
C ALA A 81 -5.69 -5.82 -7.71
N ILE A 82 -4.53 -5.21 -7.96
CA ILE A 82 -3.91 -4.25 -7.04
C ILE A 82 -4.54 -2.87 -7.25
N SER A 83 -4.79 -2.18 -6.14
CA SER A 83 -5.07 -0.74 -6.10
C SER A 83 -4.37 -0.17 -4.88
N VAL A 84 -3.42 0.71 -5.09
CA VAL A 84 -2.77 1.52 -4.04
C VAL A 84 -3.23 2.96 -4.18
N ASP A 85 -3.51 3.62 -3.06
CA ASP A 85 -3.96 5.00 -2.99
C ASP A 85 -3.33 5.64 -1.74
N LEU A 86 -2.41 6.57 -1.95
CA LEU A 86 -1.73 7.32 -0.89
C LEU A 86 -2.53 8.53 -0.41
N GLY A 87 -3.69 8.77 -1.02
CA GLY A 87 -4.53 9.92 -0.73
C GLY A 87 -4.14 11.18 -1.51
N ASN A 88 -4.61 12.33 -1.01
CA ASN A 88 -4.38 13.61 -1.65
C ASN A 88 -3.04 14.24 -1.24
N ASP A 89 -2.48 15.06 -2.13
CA ASP A 89 -1.35 15.93 -1.81
C ASP A 89 -1.57 16.68 -0.50
N THR A 90 -0.55 16.73 0.33
CA THR A 90 -0.63 17.20 1.70
C THR A 90 0.25 18.43 1.91
N VAL A 91 -0.28 19.41 2.64
CA VAL A 91 0.44 20.62 3.04
C VAL A 91 0.51 20.64 4.56
N VAL A 92 1.71 20.72 5.12
CA VAL A 92 1.96 20.69 6.57
C VAL A 92 2.82 21.86 7.03
N CYS A 93 2.90 22.09 8.33
CA CYS A 93 3.84 23.05 8.89
C CYS A 93 5.28 22.55 8.77
N GLU A 94 6.24 23.46 8.70
CA GLU A 94 7.66 23.10 8.68
C GLU A 94 8.03 22.25 9.92
N GLY A 95 8.73 21.14 9.69
CA GLY A 95 9.17 20.20 10.74
C GLY A 95 8.15 19.14 11.14
N GLU A 96 6.94 19.16 10.58
CA GLU A 96 6.00 18.07 10.77
C GLU A 96 6.37 16.83 9.96
N ILE A 97 6.05 15.67 10.49
CA ILE A 97 6.25 14.37 9.84
C ILE A 97 4.89 13.89 9.32
N VAL A 98 4.84 13.55 8.03
CA VAL A 98 3.64 12.98 7.41
C VAL A 98 3.78 11.46 7.38
N GLU A 99 2.84 10.76 8.00
CA GLU A 99 2.69 9.31 7.85
C GLU A 99 1.91 9.01 6.56
N ILE A 100 2.54 8.27 5.66
CA ILE A 100 1.97 7.86 4.37
C ILE A 100 1.69 6.35 4.45
N ASP A 101 0.44 5.96 4.37
CA ASP A 101 -0.01 4.57 4.48
C ASP A 101 -0.37 4.03 3.09
N ALA A 102 0.45 3.09 2.59
CA ALA A 102 0.25 2.37 1.35
C ALA A 102 -0.33 0.97 1.57
N THR A 103 -0.78 0.64 2.79
CA THR A 103 -1.16 -0.73 3.16
C THR A 103 -2.16 -1.35 2.18
N THR A 104 -1.70 -2.35 1.47
CA THR A 104 -2.46 -3.14 0.49
C THR A 104 -2.21 -4.62 0.77
N PRO A 105 -3.24 -5.48 0.89
CA PRO A 105 -3.03 -6.88 1.22
C PRO A 105 -2.31 -7.67 0.10
N GLY A 106 -1.33 -8.49 0.49
CA GLY A 106 -0.71 -9.48 -0.40
C GLY A 106 0.22 -8.90 -1.45
N VAL A 107 0.87 -7.77 -1.15
CA VAL A 107 1.82 -7.11 -2.04
C VAL A 107 3.17 -6.88 -1.35
N ASP A 108 4.22 -6.76 -2.15
CA ASP A 108 5.50 -6.20 -1.76
C ASP A 108 5.52 -4.71 -2.08
N TYR A 109 6.26 -3.91 -1.32
CA TYR A 109 6.38 -2.46 -1.45
C TYR A 109 7.78 -2.06 -1.87
N LEU A 110 7.86 -1.01 -2.68
CA LEU A 110 9.11 -0.35 -3.04
C LEU A 110 8.89 1.17 -3.14
N TRP A 111 9.46 1.91 -2.20
CA TRP A 111 9.43 3.36 -2.22
C TRP A 111 10.58 3.93 -3.06
N GLN A 112 10.51 5.22 -3.39
CA GLN A 112 11.50 5.94 -4.22
C GLN A 112 12.94 5.88 -3.67
N ASP A 113 13.14 5.62 -2.38
CA ASP A 113 14.44 5.52 -1.71
C ASP A 113 14.87 4.06 -1.45
N GLY A 114 14.04 3.08 -1.86
CA GLY A 114 14.27 1.66 -1.67
C GLY A 114 13.70 1.09 -0.37
N ALA A 115 12.96 1.86 0.42
CA ALA A 115 12.22 1.35 1.57
C ALA A 115 11.13 0.37 1.13
N THR A 116 10.81 -0.62 1.99
CA THR A 116 9.90 -1.72 1.68
C THR A 116 8.78 -1.91 2.72
N ASP A 117 8.66 -1.00 3.66
CA ASP A 117 7.58 -1.02 4.64
C ASP A 117 6.27 -0.50 4.04
N PRO A 118 5.10 -0.98 4.48
CA PRO A 118 3.81 -0.48 4.00
C PRO A 118 3.51 0.97 4.40
N ILE A 119 4.17 1.47 5.45
CA ILE A 119 4.03 2.83 5.97
C ILE A 119 5.35 3.57 5.78
N TYR A 120 5.29 4.78 5.25
CA TYR A 120 6.44 5.66 5.06
C TYR A 120 6.27 6.96 5.86
N PHE A 121 7.35 7.41 6.51
CA PHE A 121 7.37 8.65 7.27
C PHE A 121 8.13 9.74 6.50
N ALA A 122 7.39 10.63 5.88
CA ALA A 122 7.93 11.76 5.14
C ALA A 122 8.37 12.88 6.10
N THR A 123 9.67 13.15 6.13
CA THR A 123 10.30 14.18 6.98
C THR A 123 10.74 15.41 6.19
N GLN A 124 10.55 15.40 4.89
CA GLN A 124 10.92 16.48 3.97
C GLN A 124 9.77 16.76 3.00
N VAL A 125 9.76 17.94 2.41
CA VAL A 125 8.90 18.23 1.26
C VAL A 125 9.38 17.46 0.03
N GLY A 126 8.47 17.05 -0.82
CA GLY A 126 8.80 16.37 -2.06
C GLY A 126 7.69 15.44 -2.53
N GLU A 127 8.01 14.73 -3.56
CA GLU A 127 7.18 13.71 -4.17
C GLU A 127 7.54 12.35 -3.57
N TYR A 128 6.54 11.65 -3.06
CA TYR A 128 6.65 10.30 -2.51
C TYR A 128 5.92 9.34 -3.42
N ILE A 129 6.65 8.35 -3.89
CA ILE A 129 6.16 7.36 -4.86
C ILE A 129 6.32 5.99 -4.24
N VAL A 130 5.26 5.18 -4.29
CA VAL A 130 5.31 3.76 -3.96
C VAL A 130 4.96 2.92 -5.20
N GLU A 131 5.72 1.86 -5.40
CA GLU A 131 5.34 0.75 -6.27
C GLU A 131 4.95 -0.44 -5.39
N VAL A 132 3.83 -1.07 -5.68
CA VAL A 132 3.35 -2.30 -5.04
C VAL A 132 3.25 -3.43 -6.06
N ASN A 133 3.61 -4.66 -5.66
CA ASN A 133 3.68 -5.81 -6.55
C ASN A 133 3.17 -7.08 -5.84
N ASN A 134 2.25 -7.82 -6.47
CA ASN A 134 1.75 -9.11 -5.95
C ASN A 134 2.28 -10.33 -6.75
N GLY A 135 3.33 -10.14 -7.54
CA GLY A 135 3.89 -11.18 -8.41
C GLY A 135 3.18 -11.33 -9.76
N CYS A 136 1.98 -10.77 -9.92
CA CYS A 136 1.22 -10.78 -11.18
C CYS A 136 1.03 -9.38 -11.78
N GLN A 137 0.93 -8.39 -10.94
CA GLN A 137 0.65 -7.01 -11.33
C GLN A 137 1.50 -6.06 -10.49
N THR A 138 1.75 -4.88 -11.02
CA THR A 138 2.30 -3.73 -10.29
C THR A 138 1.29 -2.61 -10.27
N GLY A 139 1.23 -1.89 -9.17
CA GLY A 139 0.48 -0.64 -9.01
C GLY A 139 1.42 0.44 -8.51
N THR A 140 1.18 1.68 -8.87
CA THR A 140 1.94 2.84 -8.38
C THR A 140 1.01 3.95 -7.99
N ASP A 141 1.38 4.69 -6.95
CA ASP A 141 0.72 5.95 -6.62
C ASP A 141 1.75 6.96 -6.09
N THR A 142 1.36 8.22 -6.08
CA THR A 142 2.23 9.35 -5.78
C THR A 142 1.50 10.35 -4.91
N LEU A 143 2.18 10.81 -3.85
CA LEU A 143 1.70 11.86 -2.95
C LEU A 143 2.76 12.96 -2.86
N ASN A 144 2.34 14.23 -3.03
CA ASN A 144 3.21 15.39 -2.82
C ASN A 144 3.02 15.96 -1.41
N VAL A 145 4.13 16.11 -0.69
CA VAL A 145 4.19 16.83 0.59
C VAL A 145 4.80 18.19 0.35
N SER A 146 4.14 19.25 0.79
CA SER A 146 4.63 20.63 0.74
C SER A 146 4.50 21.31 2.10
N HIS A 147 5.30 22.36 2.32
CA HIS A 147 5.21 23.15 3.54
C HIS A 147 4.40 24.42 3.33
N LEU A 148 3.65 24.81 4.35
CA LEU A 148 3.13 26.16 4.47
C LEU A 148 4.29 27.16 4.60
N PRO A 149 4.10 28.41 4.16
CA PRO A 149 5.08 29.45 4.38
C PRO A 149 5.44 29.57 5.87
N VAL A 150 6.73 29.71 6.15
CA VAL A 150 7.24 29.90 7.52
C VAL A 150 6.61 31.14 8.12
N LEU A 151 6.05 31.00 9.33
CA LEU A 151 5.55 32.13 10.10
C LEU A 151 6.72 32.85 10.74
N ILE A 152 7.00 34.09 10.29
CA ILE A 152 8.08 34.93 10.84
C ILE A 152 7.50 35.83 11.90
N VAL A 153 8.00 35.71 13.13
CA VAL A 153 7.67 36.60 14.26
C VAL A 153 8.91 37.35 14.65
N ASP A 154 8.86 38.67 14.51
CA ASP A 154 9.98 39.55 14.86
C ASP A 154 9.47 40.71 15.75
N LEU A 155 9.89 40.74 17.00
CA LEU A 155 9.55 41.80 17.95
C LEU A 155 10.56 42.96 17.93
N GLY A 156 11.52 42.90 17.01
CA GLY A 156 12.60 43.88 16.90
C GLY A 156 13.78 43.62 17.86
N ASN A 157 14.74 44.54 17.88
CA ASN A 157 15.95 44.44 18.70
C ASN A 157 15.69 44.74 20.17
N ASP A 158 16.50 44.13 21.04
CA ASP A 158 16.55 44.51 22.47
C ASP A 158 16.69 46.04 22.64
N THR A 159 15.80 46.62 23.46
CA THR A 159 15.67 48.07 23.57
C THR A 159 15.88 48.52 25.01
N VAL A 160 16.63 49.60 25.17
CA VAL A 160 16.83 50.27 26.47
C VAL A 160 16.07 51.58 26.46
N LEU A 161 15.14 51.76 27.39
CA LEU A 161 14.35 52.98 27.57
C LEU A 161 14.75 53.67 28.85
N CYS A 162 14.84 55.01 28.80
CA CYS A 162 15.15 55.86 29.96
C CYS A 162 13.90 56.57 30.46
N GLY A 163 13.64 56.50 31.76
CA GLY A 163 12.46 57.11 32.40
C GLY A 163 11.22 56.25 32.37
N GLN A 164 10.05 56.84 32.60
CA GLN A 164 8.77 56.10 32.50
C GLN A 164 8.30 56.14 31.06
N HIS A 165 8.43 55.00 30.38
CA HIS A 165 8.02 54.84 29.00
C HIS A 165 7.10 53.62 28.86
N ASN A 166 6.26 53.68 27.84
CA ASN A 166 5.41 52.60 27.40
C ASN A 166 5.92 52.16 26.02
N LEU A 167 6.41 50.93 25.90
CA LEU A 167 6.79 50.33 24.64
C LEU A 167 5.65 49.45 24.17
N ILE A 168 5.23 49.60 22.91
CA ILE A 168 4.29 48.73 22.26
C ILE A 168 5.10 47.72 21.45
N LEU A 169 4.96 46.42 21.76
CA LEU A 169 5.44 45.35 20.95
C LEU A 169 4.32 44.89 20.01
N ASP A 170 4.64 44.74 18.75
CA ASP A 170 3.70 44.27 17.71
C ASP A 170 4.23 42.97 17.14
N ALA A 171 3.45 41.93 17.21
CA ALA A 171 3.79 40.60 16.66
C ALA A 171 3.50 40.50 15.16
N GLU A 172 3.02 41.56 14.53
CA GLU A 172 2.65 41.57 13.12
C GLU A 172 1.71 40.44 12.76
N ASN A 173 1.87 39.76 11.60
CA ASN A 173 1.09 38.58 11.17
C ASN A 173 -0.44 38.78 11.24
N PRO A 174 -1.04 39.70 10.46
CA PRO A 174 -2.49 39.97 10.47
C PRO A 174 -3.31 38.71 10.17
N GLY A 175 -4.33 38.45 10.98
CA GLY A 175 -5.20 37.28 10.84
C GLY A 175 -4.75 36.04 11.62
N ALA A 176 -3.59 36.10 12.28
CA ALA A 176 -3.14 35.08 13.21
C ALA A 176 -3.82 35.22 14.59
N THR A 177 -3.66 34.21 15.42
CA THR A 177 -3.95 34.26 16.86
C THR A 177 -2.66 34.43 17.63
N TYR A 178 -2.72 35.07 18.80
CA TYR A 178 -1.56 35.44 19.59
C TYR A 178 -1.71 34.95 21.02
N GLU A 179 -0.62 34.50 21.62
CA GLU A 179 -0.54 34.23 23.05
C GLU A 179 0.77 34.84 23.61
N TRP A 180 0.66 35.97 24.27
CA TRP A 180 1.76 36.63 24.91
C TRP A 180 2.14 35.99 26.26
N TYR A 181 3.33 36.28 26.74
CA TYR A 181 3.86 35.85 28.04
C TYR A 181 2.88 36.03 29.21
N ASN A 182 1.91 36.92 29.12
CA ASN A 182 0.91 37.24 30.14
C ASN A 182 -0.52 36.75 29.74
N SER A 183 -0.61 35.88 28.78
CA SER A 183 -1.88 35.31 28.24
C SER A 183 -2.81 36.33 27.57
N THR A 184 -2.32 37.50 27.19
CA THR A 184 -3.07 38.41 26.31
C THR A 184 -3.04 37.91 24.86
N THR A 185 -4.10 38.20 24.10
CA THR A 185 -4.35 37.61 22.76
C THR A 185 -4.48 38.68 21.67
N ASN A 186 -4.12 39.94 21.93
CA ASN A 186 -4.10 40.98 20.91
C ASN A 186 -2.81 40.89 20.09
N GLN A 187 -2.84 41.39 18.86
CA GLN A 187 -1.65 41.52 18.02
C GLN A 187 -0.51 42.30 18.69
N THR A 188 -0.86 43.29 19.51
CA THR A 188 0.09 44.14 20.22
C THR A 188 -0.04 43.99 21.73
N VAL A 189 1.08 44.17 22.44
CA VAL A 189 1.14 44.28 23.90
C VAL A 189 1.91 45.52 24.33
N SER A 190 1.45 46.13 25.40
CA SER A 190 2.11 47.30 26.01
C SER A 190 2.95 46.85 27.20
N VAL A 191 4.23 47.19 27.21
CA VAL A 191 5.19 46.84 28.26
C VAL A 191 5.75 48.10 28.90
N THR A 192 5.81 48.10 30.24
CA THR A 192 6.23 49.25 31.06
C THR A 192 7.33 48.92 32.06
N THR A 193 7.76 47.67 32.11
CA THR A 193 8.78 47.18 33.05
C THR A 193 9.91 46.47 32.31
N THR A 194 11.07 46.42 32.95
CA THR A 194 12.18 45.62 32.42
C THR A 194 11.86 44.13 32.49
N GLY A 195 12.10 43.40 31.42
CA GLY A 195 11.83 41.94 31.34
C GLY A 195 12.13 41.37 29.95
N THR A 196 11.97 40.07 29.82
CA THR A 196 11.96 39.38 28.55
C THR A 196 10.52 39.16 28.13
N TYR A 197 10.20 39.52 26.90
CA TYR A 197 8.86 39.45 26.36
C TYR A 197 8.86 38.51 25.17
N TYR A 198 7.85 37.63 25.11
CA TYR A 198 7.67 36.65 24.03
C TYR A 198 6.20 36.50 23.68
N VAL A 199 5.94 36.03 22.49
CA VAL A 199 4.61 35.72 21.98
C VAL A 199 4.70 34.46 21.17
N ALA A 200 3.70 33.61 21.27
CA ALA A 200 3.40 32.53 20.33
C ALA A 200 2.36 33.08 19.34
N VAL A 201 2.64 32.95 18.06
CA VAL A 201 1.74 33.36 16.98
C VAL A 201 1.34 32.12 16.20
N THR A 202 0.04 31.91 16.03
CA THR A 202 -0.51 30.79 15.28
C THR A 202 -1.30 31.30 14.08
N ASN A 203 -0.91 30.90 12.87
CA ASN A 203 -1.64 31.28 11.66
C ASN A 203 -2.99 30.54 11.51
N ALA A 204 -3.75 30.84 10.46
CA ALA A 204 -5.05 30.23 10.20
C ALA A 204 -4.97 28.71 9.92
N ASP A 205 -3.79 28.22 9.49
CA ASP A 205 -3.54 26.82 9.18
C ASP A 205 -3.04 26.01 10.40
N GLY A 206 -2.83 26.69 11.55
CA GLY A 206 -2.41 26.07 12.80
C GLY A 206 -0.89 26.03 13.01
N CYS A 207 -0.09 26.58 12.10
CA CYS A 207 1.36 26.65 12.28
C CYS A 207 1.74 27.74 13.31
N VAL A 208 2.68 27.40 14.20
CA VAL A 208 3.15 28.25 15.29
C VAL A 208 4.55 28.80 14.97
N GLY A 209 4.74 30.10 15.16
CA GLY A 209 6.04 30.79 15.08
C GLY A 209 6.44 31.41 16.41
#